data_7661db461db58a0632536cbfd01ac91e
#
_entry.id   7661db461db58a0632536cbfd01ac91e
#
_cell.length_a   1.000
_cell.length_b   1.000
_cell.length_c   1.000
_cell.angle_alpha   90.00
_cell.angle_beta   90.00
_cell.angle_gamma   90.00
#
_symmetry.space_group_name_H-M   'P 1'
#
loop_
_entity.id
_entity.type
_entity.pdbx_description
1 polymer ?
#
loop_
_entity_poly.entity_id
_entity_poly.type
_entity_poly.pdbx_seq_one_letter_code
_entity_poly.pdbx_strand_id
1 'polypeptide(L)'
;MQWTTVRDASLAAGFLLAVLGPAVDQMVRGDKARGPAPELRKAASPPQLPPRSLKALVRLPATWEAHHKDTFGLRDHLLRARNRLHWFGLGLSPGMNIAKGKDGWIYTRVDRSREAWRGTLPMTATELELWTRTLEERRAWLESLDIHYLHVVAPNKETIYPEHLPEDWRKIASAARSRLDQLMAAAQGGAIDMLDLRPSLRAARALDRPGDELYTRHGSHWNGNGARAAYTAIMDRVQARFPETRPLLESELARLYNQGRGDTWGAHLYLADLLFQREWFMVHEGGPRHEVLTSGNERTGLTRTRKHGRPGPRLMVFHDSFGPYLQGALAESFPEATFVWQKRFDRERVLDERPELVIELFVERQLASSDHLVAAGR
;
A
#
# COMPACT_ATOMS: atom_id res chain seq x y z
N MET A 1 43.53 -10.80 40.11
CA MET A 1 43.26 -9.37 40.18
C MET A 1 43.34 -8.61 38.82
N GLN A 2 44.19 -9.02 37.87
CA GLN A 2 44.29 -8.35 36.57
C GLN A 2 43.11 -8.50 35.60
N TRP A 3 42.42 -9.67 35.64
CA TRP A 3 41.28 -9.94 34.72
C TRP A 3 40.02 -9.10 35.02
N THR A 4 39.75 -8.79 36.29
CA THR A 4 38.63 -7.91 36.66
C THR A 4 38.84 -6.49 36.19
N THR A 5 40.06 -5.96 36.27
CA THR A 5 40.42 -4.61 35.87
C THR A 5 40.30 -4.43 34.34
N VAL A 6 40.72 -5.43 33.53
CA VAL A 6 40.60 -5.38 32.07
C VAL A 6 39.14 -5.47 31.65
N ARG A 7 38.35 -6.33 32.27
CA ARG A 7 36.92 -6.46 32.04
C ARG A 7 36.18 -5.14 32.33
N ASP A 8 36.46 -4.56 33.50
CA ASP A 8 35.78 -3.37 33.97
C ASP A 8 36.18 -2.13 33.13
N ALA A 9 37.43 -2.03 32.72
CA ALA A 9 37.91 -1.04 31.78
C ALA A 9 37.25 -1.19 30.39
N SER A 10 37.08 -2.41 29.91
CA SER A 10 36.40 -2.69 28.63
C SER A 10 34.91 -2.35 28.69
N LEU A 11 34.24 -2.64 29.79
CA LEU A 11 32.85 -2.25 30.03
C LEU A 11 32.68 -0.73 30.10
N ALA A 12 33.55 -0.04 30.83
CA ALA A 12 33.54 1.41 30.91
C ALA A 12 33.79 2.06 29.54
N ALA A 13 34.77 1.59 28.80
CA ALA A 13 35.07 2.05 27.45
C ALA A 13 33.87 1.80 26.50
N GLY A 14 33.29 0.61 26.53
CA GLY A 14 32.08 0.27 25.75
C GLY A 14 30.89 1.17 26.10
N PHE A 15 30.69 1.45 27.36
CA PHE A 15 29.64 2.35 27.83
C PHE A 15 29.88 3.79 27.34
N LEU A 16 31.09 4.30 27.50
CA LEU A 16 31.45 5.64 27.01
C LEU A 16 31.30 5.76 25.50
N LEU A 17 31.74 4.77 24.74
CA LEU A 17 31.55 4.75 23.28
C LEU A 17 30.05 4.72 22.89
N ALA A 18 29.25 3.95 23.60
CA ALA A 18 27.80 3.92 23.36
C ALA A 18 27.11 5.24 23.65
N VAL A 19 27.51 5.96 24.70
CA VAL A 19 26.91 7.23 25.11
C VAL A 19 27.46 8.41 24.29
N LEU A 20 28.77 8.48 24.11
CA LEU A 20 29.44 9.62 23.45
C LEU A 20 29.51 9.48 21.93
N GLY A 21 29.51 8.25 21.40
CA GLY A 21 29.62 7.98 19.96
C GLY A 21 28.59 8.73 19.12
N PRO A 22 27.30 8.70 19.45
CA PRO A 22 26.28 9.48 18.73
C PRO A 22 26.52 10.98 18.76
N ALA A 23 26.95 11.53 19.90
CA ALA A 23 27.24 12.95 20.03
C ALA A 23 28.47 13.38 19.19
N VAL A 24 29.53 12.56 19.19
CA VAL A 24 30.71 12.78 18.36
C VAL A 24 30.36 12.69 16.87
N ASP A 25 29.59 11.69 16.46
CA ASP A 25 29.15 11.55 15.07
C ASP A 25 28.33 12.76 14.62
N GLN A 26 27.46 13.28 15.47
CA GLN A 26 26.66 14.47 15.17
C GLN A 26 27.53 15.72 15.05
N MET A 27 28.51 15.89 15.93
CA MET A 27 29.46 17.00 15.86
C MET A 27 30.32 16.98 14.59
N VAL A 28 30.75 15.79 14.17
CA VAL A 28 31.60 15.62 12.97
C VAL A 28 30.81 15.78 11.69
N ARG A 29 29.61 15.21 11.62
CA ARG A 29 28.81 15.20 10.38
C ARG A 29 27.90 16.41 10.24
N GLY A 30 27.59 17.10 11.34
CA GLY A 30 26.61 18.19 11.39
C GLY A 30 25.19 17.74 11.04
N ASP A 31 24.27 18.68 11.04
CA ASP A 31 22.85 18.47 10.62
C ASP A 31 22.74 18.39 9.07
N LYS A 32 23.56 17.60 8.41
CA LYS A 32 23.36 17.37 6.98
C LYS A 32 21.96 16.77 6.82
N ALA A 33 21.16 17.45 6.01
CA ALA A 33 19.81 17.01 5.69
C ALA A 33 19.82 15.54 5.31
N ARG A 34 19.38 14.69 6.22
CA ARG A 34 19.17 13.26 5.95
C ARG A 34 18.03 13.19 4.95
N GLY A 35 18.15 12.30 3.99
CA GLY A 35 17.05 12.00 3.07
C GLY A 35 15.77 11.64 3.84
N PRO A 36 14.62 11.51 3.16
CA PRO A 36 13.38 11.13 3.81
C PRO A 36 13.60 9.88 4.66
N ALA A 37 13.16 9.94 5.94
CA ALA A 37 13.33 8.83 6.86
C ALA A 37 12.67 7.56 6.27
N PRO A 38 13.34 6.41 6.27
CA PRO A 38 12.75 5.16 5.78
C PRO A 38 11.44 4.77 6.46
N GLU A 39 11.13 5.38 7.59
CA GLU A 39 9.99 5.10 8.46
C GLU A 39 8.64 5.64 7.95
N LEU A 40 8.53 6.13 6.72
CA LEU A 40 7.30 6.70 6.12
C LEU A 40 6.71 7.88 6.91
N ARG A 41 7.49 8.55 7.72
CA ARG A 41 7.08 9.75 8.45
C ARG A 41 8.01 10.92 8.17
N LYS A 42 7.47 12.10 8.24
CA LYS A 42 8.28 13.32 8.17
C LYS A 42 9.11 13.43 9.46
N ALA A 43 10.41 13.65 9.31
CA ALA A 43 11.28 13.96 10.44
C ALA A 43 10.81 15.24 11.14
N ALA A 44 10.97 15.30 12.47
CA ALA A 44 10.62 16.47 13.24
C ALA A 44 11.52 17.65 12.84
N SER A 45 10.88 18.79 12.56
CA SER A 45 11.60 20.03 12.24
C SER A 45 12.38 20.54 13.45
N PRO A 46 13.52 21.23 13.26
CA PRO A 46 14.22 21.86 14.37
C PRO A 46 13.33 22.87 15.07
N PRO A 47 13.45 23.02 16.39
CA PRO A 47 12.69 24.02 17.13
C PRO A 47 13.08 25.43 16.70
N GLN A 48 12.12 26.32 16.61
CA GLN A 48 12.38 27.75 16.35
C GLN A 48 12.97 28.43 17.58
N LEU A 49 14.14 29.04 17.41
CA LEU A 49 14.82 29.80 18.47
C LEU A 49 15.05 31.24 18.00
N PRO A 50 14.78 32.26 18.88
CA PRO A 50 14.09 32.15 20.16
C PRO A 50 12.58 31.82 19.99
N PRO A 51 11.93 31.23 21.01
CA PRO A 51 10.51 30.94 20.95
C PRO A 51 9.69 32.22 20.78
N ARG A 52 8.75 32.24 19.81
CA ARG A 52 7.96 33.42 19.48
C ARG A 52 6.73 33.65 20.38
N SER A 53 6.44 32.70 21.29
CA SER A 53 5.29 32.79 22.20
C SER A 53 5.52 31.96 23.46
N LEU A 54 4.78 32.24 24.53
CA LEU A 54 4.81 31.43 25.75
C LEU A 54 4.45 29.95 25.46
N LYS A 55 3.47 29.73 24.60
CA LYS A 55 3.09 28.37 24.16
C LYS A 55 4.24 27.65 23.46
N ALA A 56 5.01 28.36 22.64
CA ALA A 56 6.20 27.80 21.97
C ALA A 56 7.31 27.52 23.00
N LEU A 57 7.49 28.37 24.01
CA LEU A 57 8.46 28.15 25.07
C LEU A 57 8.12 26.90 25.90
N VAL A 58 6.86 26.74 26.31
CA VAL A 58 6.41 25.52 27.02
C VAL A 58 6.59 24.26 26.23
N ARG A 59 6.42 24.31 24.90
CA ARG A 59 6.58 23.16 23.99
C ARG A 59 8.02 22.91 23.56
N LEU A 60 8.93 23.84 23.85
CA LEU A 60 10.32 23.76 23.38
C LEU A 60 11.02 22.46 23.79
N PRO A 61 10.93 21.93 25.03
CA PRO A 61 11.56 20.66 25.39
C PRO A 61 11.04 19.49 24.54
N ALA A 62 9.73 19.40 24.35
CA ALA A 62 9.12 18.31 23.56
C ALA A 62 9.49 18.40 22.07
N THR A 63 9.54 19.60 21.50
CA THR A 63 9.97 19.81 20.10
C THR A 63 11.44 19.52 19.91
N TRP A 64 12.27 19.91 20.89
CA TRP A 64 13.71 19.59 20.88
C TRP A 64 13.94 18.08 20.98
N GLU A 65 13.26 17.41 21.90
CA GLU A 65 13.35 15.95 22.06
C GLU A 65 12.92 15.21 20.79
N ALA A 66 11.81 15.61 20.18
CA ALA A 66 11.33 15.02 18.93
C ALA A 66 12.36 15.19 17.80
N HIS A 67 12.91 16.39 17.64
CA HIS A 67 13.94 16.67 16.66
C HIS A 67 15.22 15.87 16.93
N HIS A 68 15.68 15.85 18.19
CA HIS A 68 16.88 15.09 18.57
C HIS A 68 16.70 13.58 18.33
N LYS A 69 15.54 13.00 18.65
CA LYS A 69 15.23 11.59 18.35
C LYS A 69 15.35 11.25 16.87
N ASP A 70 15.10 12.23 16.00
CA ASP A 70 15.17 12.02 14.55
C ASP A 70 16.55 12.32 13.96
N THR A 71 17.40 13.08 14.66
CA THR A 71 18.64 13.62 14.12
C THR A 71 19.91 13.20 14.83
N PHE A 72 19.84 12.50 15.97
CA PHE A 72 21.05 12.12 16.72
C PHE A 72 22.01 11.27 15.88
N GLY A 73 23.28 11.39 16.13
CA GLY A 73 24.35 10.70 15.41
C GLY A 73 24.22 9.18 15.49
N LEU A 74 24.71 8.48 14.47
CA LEU A 74 24.66 7.01 14.33
C LEU A 74 23.25 6.39 14.34
N ARG A 75 22.18 7.20 14.39
CA ARG A 75 20.80 6.72 14.52
C ARG A 75 20.47 5.58 13.55
N ASP A 76 20.74 5.79 12.27
CA ASP A 76 20.38 4.82 11.22
C ASP A 76 21.18 3.53 11.36
N HIS A 77 22.46 3.62 11.77
CA HIS A 77 23.30 2.46 12.07
C HIS A 77 22.80 1.68 13.30
N LEU A 78 22.40 2.39 14.35
CA LEU A 78 21.85 1.77 15.56
C LEU A 78 20.49 1.13 15.31
N LEU A 79 19.61 1.81 14.55
CA LEU A 79 18.32 1.23 14.13
C LEU A 79 18.54 0.00 13.26
N ARG A 80 19.47 0.05 12.31
CA ARG A 80 19.82 -1.10 11.48
C ARG A 80 20.35 -2.27 12.33
N ALA A 81 21.27 -2.01 13.24
CA ALA A 81 21.85 -3.05 14.10
C ALA A 81 20.77 -3.69 14.99
N ARG A 82 19.92 -2.86 15.65
CA ARG A 82 18.77 -3.33 16.43
C ARG A 82 17.81 -4.16 15.60
N ASN A 83 17.41 -3.66 14.43
CA ASN A 83 16.43 -4.33 13.58
C ASN A 83 16.99 -5.62 13.00
N ARG A 84 18.30 -5.66 12.68
CA ARG A 84 18.98 -6.89 12.27
C ARG A 84 18.98 -7.94 13.38
N LEU A 85 19.30 -7.54 14.62
CA LEU A 85 19.24 -8.44 15.78
C LEU A 85 17.83 -8.96 16.01
N HIS A 86 16.83 -8.09 16.01
CA HIS A 86 15.42 -8.49 16.16
C HIS A 86 14.99 -9.45 15.06
N TRP A 87 15.26 -9.13 13.81
CA TRP A 87 14.79 -9.90 12.66
C TRP A 87 15.48 -11.25 12.51
N PHE A 88 16.81 -11.28 12.54
CA PHE A 88 17.59 -12.49 12.28
C PHE A 88 18.00 -13.24 13.56
N GLY A 89 18.27 -12.52 14.65
CA GLY A 89 18.73 -13.14 15.91
C GLY A 89 17.60 -13.60 16.80
N LEU A 90 16.58 -12.75 17.00
CA LEU A 90 15.49 -13.03 17.94
C LEU A 90 14.19 -13.50 17.26
N GLY A 91 14.10 -13.45 15.95
CA GLY A 91 12.88 -13.84 15.23
C GLY A 91 11.70 -12.88 15.44
N LEU A 92 11.94 -11.66 15.92
CA LEU A 92 10.92 -10.66 16.28
C LEU A 92 10.68 -9.63 15.18
N SER A 93 9.45 -9.09 15.12
CA SER A 93 9.16 -7.92 14.31
C SER A 93 9.75 -6.68 14.94
N PRO A 94 10.66 -5.95 14.27
CA PRO A 94 11.32 -4.79 14.86
C PRO A 94 10.48 -3.52 14.90
N GLY A 95 9.31 -3.48 14.25
CA GLY A 95 8.42 -2.32 14.18
C GLY A 95 6.96 -2.69 14.45
N MET A 96 6.18 -1.68 14.87
CA MET A 96 4.75 -1.87 15.18
C MET A 96 3.86 -2.04 13.94
N ASN A 97 4.29 -1.47 12.80
CA ASN A 97 3.49 -1.43 11.57
C ASN A 97 3.61 -2.70 10.73
N ILE A 98 4.49 -3.62 11.10
CA ILE A 98 4.73 -4.86 10.37
C ILE A 98 4.68 -6.07 11.31
N ALA A 99 4.37 -7.22 10.74
CA ALA A 99 4.46 -8.52 11.37
C ALA A 99 5.38 -9.42 10.56
N LYS A 100 6.36 -10.03 11.22
CA LYS A 100 7.19 -11.08 10.65
C LYS A 100 6.36 -12.37 10.62
N GLY A 101 6.04 -12.81 9.43
CA GLY A 101 5.38 -14.09 9.19
C GLY A 101 6.37 -15.24 9.10
N LYS A 102 5.88 -16.41 8.73
CA LYS A 102 6.67 -17.59 8.45
C LYS A 102 7.40 -17.45 7.12
N ASP A 103 8.46 -18.22 6.91
CA ASP A 103 9.22 -18.36 5.66
C ASP A 103 9.70 -17.00 5.08
N GLY A 104 9.97 -16.02 5.95
CA GLY A 104 10.43 -14.70 5.57
C GLY A 104 9.35 -13.75 5.06
N TRP A 105 8.07 -14.13 5.09
CA TRP A 105 6.98 -13.26 4.72
C TRP A 105 6.82 -12.10 5.71
N ILE A 106 6.45 -10.93 5.18
CA ILE A 106 6.17 -9.73 5.96
C ILE A 106 4.72 -9.31 5.71
N TYR A 107 3.97 -9.08 6.77
CA TYR A 107 2.59 -8.58 6.74
C TYR A 107 2.51 -7.18 7.33
N THR A 108 1.56 -6.39 6.85
CA THR A 108 1.30 -5.05 7.41
C THR A 108 0.31 -5.11 8.56
N ARG A 109 0.52 -4.27 9.58
CA ARG A 109 -0.44 -4.01 10.66
C ARG A 109 -1.18 -2.68 10.46
N VAL A 110 -0.87 -1.99 9.38
CA VAL A 110 -1.51 -0.73 9.03
C VAL A 110 -2.99 -0.95 8.73
N ASP A 111 -3.80 0.07 8.94
CA ASP A 111 -5.25 0.06 8.69
C ASP A 111 -6.00 -1.08 9.40
N ARG A 112 -5.52 -1.47 10.60
CA ARG A 112 -6.13 -2.52 11.43
C ARG A 112 -6.30 -3.87 10.70
N SER A 113 -5.42 -4.16 9.74
CA SER A 113 -5.49 -5.39 8.92
C SER A 113 -5.44 -6.67 9.77
N ARG A 114 -4.66 -6.66 10.89
CA ARG A 114 -4.62 -7.78 11.83
C ARG A 114 -5.98 -8.04 12.49
N GLU A 115 -6.64 -7.00 12.99
CA GLU A 115 -7.95 -7.10 13.65
C GLU A 115 -9.03 -7.52 12.65
N ALA A 116 -9.00 -6.95 11.45
CA ALA A 116 -9.91 -7.32 10.37
C ALA A 116 -9.74 -8.80 9.99
N TRP A 117 -8.50 -9.27 9.81
CA TRP A 117 -8.19 -10.66 9.52
C TRP A 117 -8.65 -11.62 10.63
N ARG A 118 -8.41 -11.28 11.89
CA ARG A 118 -8.80 -12.11 13.05
C ARG A 118 -10.32 -12.16 13.28
N GLY A 119 -11.10 -11.35 12.56
CA GLY A 119 -12.55 -11.23 12.74
C GLY A 119 -12.95 -10.46 14.00
N THR A 120 -12.03 -9.69 14.60
CA THR A 120 -12.30 -8.86 15.79
C THR A 120 -12.74 -7.44 15.45
N LEU A 121 -12.89 -7.15 14.15
CA LEU A 121 -13.32 -5.85 13.63
C LEU A 121 -14.45 -6.02 12.59
N PRO A 122 -15.62 -6.57 12.95
CA PRO A 122 -16.75 -6.60 12.03
C PRO A 122 -17.23 -5.17 11.73
N MET A 123 -17.92 -4.97 10.61
CA MET A 123 -18.68 -3.74 10.39
C MET A 123 -19.85 -3.70 11.37
N THR A 124 -20.07 -2.55 11.98
CA THR A 124 -21.32 -2.25 12.68
C THR A 124 -22.44 -2.08 11.66
N ALA A 125 -23.70 -2.18 12.09
CA ALA A 125 -24.85 -1.95 11.21
C ALA A 125 -24.79 -0.54 10.58
N THR A 126 -24.42 0.48 11.36
CA THR A 126 -24.27 1.85 10.89
C THR A 126 -23.15 2.01 9.86
N GLU A 127 -22.00 1.36 10.07
CA GLU A 127 -20.91 1.38 9.08
C GLU A 127 -21.35 0.70 7.78
N LEU A 128 -22.01 -0.46 7.87
CA LEU A 128 -22.46 -1.20 6.71
C LEU A 128 -23.51 -0.40 5.91
N GLU A 129 -24.47 0.20 6.61
CA GLU A 129 -25.46 1.09 6.00
C GLU A 129 -24.79 2.30 5.32
N LEU A 130 -23.81 2.92 5.96
CA LEU A 130 -23.09 4.05 5.39
C LEU A 130 -22.33 3.63 4.12
N TRP A 131 -21.67 2.48 4.12
CA TRP A 131 -20.97 1.95 2.94
C TRP A 131 -21.95 1.69 1.79
N THR A 132 -23.00 0.93 2.01
CA THR A 132 -23.97 0.59 0.97
C THR A 132 -24.65 1.83 0.41
N ARG A 133 -25.14 2.72 1.26
CA ARG A 133 -25.74 3.98 0.84
C ARG A 133 -24.79 4.84 0.01
N THR A 134 -23.52 4.98 0.44
CA THR A 134 -22.55 5.80 -0.30
C THR A 134 -22.25 5.22 -1.68
N LEU A 135 -22.11 3.90 -1.80
CA LEU A 135 -21.88 3.25 -3.09
C LEU A 135 -23.12 3.37 -4.01
N GLU A 136 -24.33 3.25 -3.47
CA GLU A 136 -25.57 3.46 -4.23
C GLU A 136 -25.75 4.90 -4.69
N GLU A 137 -25.47 5.88 -3.84
CA GLU A 137 -25.50 7.29 -4.21
C GLU A 137 -24.49 7.63 -5.33
N ARG A 138 -23.28 7.03 -5.30
CA ARG A 138 -22.31 7.18 -6.37
C ARG A 138 -22.80 6.55 -7.66
N ARG A 139 -23.27 5.31 -7.58
CA ARG A 139 -23.83 4.61 -8.73
C ARG A 139 -24.99 5.39 -9.37
N ALA A 140 -25.98 5.79 -8.56
CA ALA A 140 -27.16 6.52 -9.07
C ALA A 140 -26.76 7.87 -9.70
N TRP A 141 -25.81 8.59 -9.11
CA TRP A 141 -25.30 9.83 -9.66
C TRP A 141 -24.55 9.60 -11.00
N LEU A 142 -23.69 8.59 -11.09
CA LEU A 142 -22.96 8.26 -12.31
C LEU A 142 -23.92 7.78 -13.41
N GLU A 143 -24.90 6.95 -13.07
CA GLU A 143 -25.93 6.48 -14.00
C GLU A 143 -26.77 7.66 -14.56
N SER A 144 -27.04 8.69 -13.76
CA SER A 144 -27.72 9.92 -14.25
C SER A 144 -26.92 10.69 -15.28
N LEU A 145 -25.62 10.39 -15.42
CA LEU A 145 -24.69 10.94 -16.42
C LEU A 145 -24.38 9.92 -17.53
N ASP A 146 -25.08 8.80 -17.59
CA ASP A 146 -24.81 7.66 -18.49
C ASP A 146 -23.41 7.06 -18.32
N ILE A 147 -22.89 7.05 -17.09
CA ILE A 147 -21.58 6.51 -16.72
C ILE A 147 -21.78 5.21 -15.94
N HIS A 148 -21.16 4.13 -16.40
CA HIS A 148 -21.16 2.87 -15.66
C HIS A 148 -20.18 2.92 -14.48
N TYR A 149 -20.58 2.35 -13.33
CA TYR A 149 -19.81 2.34 -12.11
C TYR A 149 -19.49 0.91 -11.68
N LEU A 150 -18.19 0.60 -11.49
CA LEU A 150 -17.70 -0.67 -10.99
C LEU A 150 -16.84 -0.48 -9.73
N HIS A 151 -17.25 -1.04 -8.61
CA HIS A 151 -16.47 -1.03 -7.38
C HIS A 151 -15.68 -2.35 -7.24
N VAL A 152 -14.36 -2.26 -7.24
CA VAL A 152 -13.44 -3.41 -7.23
C VAL A 152 -12.68 -3.46 -5.91
N VAL A 153 -12.73 -4.61 -5.24
CA VAL A 153 -11.98 -4.81 -3.99
C VAL A 153 -10.83 -5.80 -4.20
N ALA A 154 -9.61 -5.28 -4.10
CA ALA A 154 -8.40 -6.09 -4.12
C ALA A 154 -8.18 -6.76 -2.75
N PRO A 155 -7.96 -8.07 -2.67
CA PRO A 155 -7.76 -8.74 -1.40
C PRO A 155 -6.46 -8.32 -0.72
N ASN A 156 -6.45 -8.40 0.60
CA ASN A 156 -5.23 -8.30 1.38
C ASN A 156 -4.33 -9.52 1.15
N LYS A 157 -3.03 -9.35 1.38
CA LYS A 157 -2.07 -10.46 1.29
C LYS A 157 -2.40 -11.60 2.26
N GLU A 158 -2.82 -11.28 3.49
CA GLU A 158 -3.26 -12.26 4.49
C GLU A 158 -4.49 -13.07 4.05
N THR A 159 -5.32 -12.51 3.18
CA THR A 159 -6.50 -13.18 2.62
C THR A 159 -6.11 -14.23 1.57
N ILE A 160 -4.97 -14.03 0.89
CA ILE A 160 -4.49 -14.91 -0.17
C ILE A 160 -3.43 -15.90 0.33
N TYR A 161 -2.55 -15.49 1.26
CA TYR A 161 -1.45 -16.31 1.81
C TYR A 161 -1.52 -16.42 3.34
N PRO A 162 -2.61 -17.00 3.90
CA PRO A 162 -2.80 -17.09 5.35
C PRO A 162 -1.86 -18.05 6.06
N GLU A 163 -1.27 -19.02 5.36
CA GLU A 163 -0.38 -20.04 5.93
C GLU A 163 0.95 -19.48 6.44
N HIS A 164 1.38 -18.35 5.88
CA HIS A 164 2.61 -17.68 6.28
C HIS A 164 2.41 -16.65 7.40
N LEU A 165 1.18 -16.51 7.91
CA LEU A 165 0.89 -15.58 8.99
C LEU A 165 1.59 -15.98 10.30
N PRO A 166 1.97 -14.99 11.11
CA PRO A 166 2.46 -15.26 12.47
C PRO A 166 1.34 -15.87 13.34
N GLU A 167 1.73 -16.63 14.36
CA GLU A 167 0.76 -17.35 15.19
C GLU A 167 -0.22 -16.45 15.93
N ASP A 168 0.22 -15.25 16.31
CA ASP A 168 -0.63 -14.26 16.98
C ASP A 168 -1.71 -13.66 16.06
N TRP A 169 -1.69 -14.00 14.76
CA TRP A 169 -2.74 -13.65 13.79
C TRP A 169 -3.77 -14.77 13.60
N ARG A 170 -3.77 -15.79 14.43
CA ARG A 170 -4.79 -16.84 14.36
C ARG A 170 -6.19 -16.23 14.46
N LYS A 171 -7.11 -16.66 13.58
CA LYS A 171 -8.51 -16.27 13.64
C LYS A 171 -9.11 -16.67 14.98
N ILE A 172 -9.84 -15.76 15.62
CA ILE A 172 -10.48 -16.02 16.91
C ILE A 172 -11.80 -16.79 16.72
N ALA A 173 -12.53 -16.47 15.65
CA ALA A 173 -13.78 -17.14 15.31
C ALA A 173 -13.72 -17.64 13.87
N SER A 174 -13.89 -18.94 13.67
CA SER A 174 -13.94 -19.54 12.33
C SER A 174 -15.15 -19.09 11.51
N ALA A 175 -16.17 -18.53 12.16
CA ALA A 175 -17.43 -18.09 11.57
C ALA A 175 -17.57 -16.56 11.41
N ALA A 176 -16.58 -15.77 11.82
CA ALA A 176 -16.66 -14.32 11.65
C ALA A 176 -16.55 -13.94 10.17
N ARG A 177 -17.61 -13.35 9.64
CA ARG A 177 -17.59 -12.76 8.30
C ARG A 177 -16.61 -11.60 8.26
N SER A 178 -15.76 -11.55 7.23
CA SER A 178 -14.92 -10.39 6.99
C SER A 178 -15.79 -9.14 6.68
N ARG A 179 -15.20 -7.95 6.81
CA ARG A 179 -15.88 -6.70 6.40
C ARG A 179 -16.32 -6.76 4.93
N LEU A 180 -15.49 -7.36 4.07
CA LEU A 180 -15.82 -7.57 2.66
C LEU A 180 -17.00 -8.54 2.49
N ASP A 181 -17.05 -9.65 3.25
CA ASP A 181 -18.20 -10.58 3.19
C ASP A 181 -19.49 -9.90 3.62
N GLN A 182 -19.45 -9.03 4.64
CA GLN A 182 -20.60 -8.28 5.09
C GLN A 182 -21.07 -7.30 4.00
N LEU A 183 -20.14 -6.56 3.38
CA LEU A 183 -20.47 -5.61 2.33
C LEU A 183 -21.00 -6.31 1.07
N MET A 184 -20.36 -7.40 0.64
CA MET A 184 -20.82 -8.19 -0.51
C MET A 184 -22.23 -8.77 -0.27
N ALA A 185 -22.52 -9.26 0.94
CA ALA A 185 -23.85 -9.77 1.28
C ALA A 185 -24.90 -8.65 1.28
N ALA A 186 -24.57 -7.46 1.75
CA ALA A 186 -25.48 -6.33 1.75
C ALA A 186 -25.72 -5.76 0.34
N ALA A 187 -24.73 -5.87 -0.55
CA ALA A 187 -24.86 -5.46 -1.96
C ALA A 187 -25.59 -6.50 -2.82
N GLN A 188 -25.77 -7.75 -2.34
CA GLN A 188 -26.49 -8.80 -3.06
C GLN A 188 -27.96 -8.40 -3.25
N GLY A 189 -28.41 -8.41 -4.51
CA GLY A 189 -29.77 -7.98 -4.87
C GLY A 189 -29.95 -6.47 -5.07
N GLY A 190 -28.91 -5.67 -4.80
CA GLY A 190 -28.85 -4.25 -5.12
C GLY A 190 -28.35 -3.98 -6.54
N ALA A 191 -28.40 -2.72 -6.94
CA ALA A 191 -27.94 -2.28 -8.26
C ALA A 191 -26.43 -1.99 -8.33
N ILE A 192 -25.70 -2.13 -7.20
CA ILE A 192 -24.26 -1.83 -7.14
C ILE A 192 -23.48 -2.94 -7.83
N ASP A 193 -22.71 -2.59 -8.87
CA ASP A 193 -21.80 -3.51 -9.52
C ASP A 193 -20.50 -3.60 -8.70
N MET A 194 -20.35 -4.69 -7.94
CA MET A 194 -19.18 -4.95 -7.11
C MET A 194 -18.43 -6.18 -7.60
N LEU A 195 -17.11 -6.05 -7.69
CA LEU A 195 -16.20 -7.14 -8.03
C LEU A 195 -15.27 -7.47 -6.85
N ASP A 196 -15.50 -8.63 -6.25
CA ASP A 196 -14.60 -9.25 -5.28
C ASP A 196 -13.51 -10.03 -6.02
N LEU A 197 -12.27 -9.59 -5.92
CA LEU A 197 -11.15 -10.25 -6.59
C LEU A 197 -10.59 -11.48 -5.83
N ARG A 198 -11.10 -11.81 -4.64
CA ARG A 198 -10.64 -12.97 -3.87
C ARG A 198 -10.77 -14.29 -4.62
N PRO A 199 -11.90 -14.60 -5.28
CA PRO A 199 -12.05 -15.84 -6.06
C PRO A 199 -11.00 -15.97 -7.17
N SER A 200 -10.82 -14.90 -7.96
CA SER A 200 -9.88 -14.90 -9.10
C SER A 200 -8.43 -15.04 -8.64
N LEU A 201 -8.03 -14.32 -7.58
CA LEU A 201 -6.68 -14.44 -7.05
C LEU A 201 -6.43 -15.81 -6.38
N ARG A 202 -7.41 -16.39 -5.69
CA ARG A 202 -7.29 -17.75 -5.14
C ARG A 202 -7.18 -18.81 -6.22
N ALA A 203 -7.93 -18.67 -7.30
CA ALA A 203 -7.81 -19.57 -8.46
C ALA A 203 -6.42 -19.47 -9.12
N ALA A 204 -5.93 -18.24 -9.33
CA ALA A 204 -4.59 -18.02 -9.86
C ALA A 204 -3.51 -18.58 -8.92
N ARG A 205 -3.65 -18.37 -7.61
CA ARG A 205 -2.74 -18.90 -6.59
C ARG A 205 -2.66 -20.42 -6.60
N ALA A 206 -3.75 -21.13 -6.88
CA ALA A 206 -3.74 -22.59 -6.95
C ALA A 206 -2.78 -23.13 -8.05
N LEU A 207 -2.32 -22.25 -8.96
CA LEU A 207 -1.36 -22.54 -10.02
C LEU A 207 0.05 -22.05 -9.69
N ASP A 208 0.27 -21.43 -8.51
CA ASP A 208 1.56 -20.90 -8.11
C ASP A 208 2.65 -21.98 -8.09
N ARG A 209 3.83 -21.59 -8.59
CA ARG A 209 5.07 -22.33 -8.40
C ARG A 209 5.97 -21.51 -7.45
N PRO A 210 6.93 -22.14 -6.77
CA PRO A 210 7.92 -21.40 -5.99
C PRO A 210 8.57 -20.30 -6.82
N GLY A 211 8.44 -19.05 -6.37
CA GLY A 211 8.93 -17.84 -7.06
C GLY A 211 7.92 -17.14 -7.97
N ASP A 212 6.74 -17.72 -8.20
CA ASP A 212 5.66 -17.15 -9.01
C ASP A 212 4.47 -16.66 -8.14
N GLU A 213 4.70 -16.40 -6.85
CA GLU A 213 3.67 -15.91 -5.94
C GLU A 213 2.98 -14.65 -6.51
N LEU A 214 1.71 -14.46 -6.13
CA LEU A 214 0.91 -13.31 -6.60
C LEU A 214 1.22 -12.01 -5.85
N TYR A 215 1.85 -12.12 -4.68
CA TYR A 215 2.21 -11.00 -3.80
C TYR A 215 3.71 -10.99 -3.51
N THR A 216 4.26 -9.80 -3.30
CA THR A 216 5.63 -9.67 -2.81
C THR A 216 5.72 -10.23 -1.39
N ARG A 217 6.75 -11.05 -1.10
CA ARG A 217 6.94 -11.62 0.25
C ARG A 217 7.23 -10.55 1.28
N HIS A 218 8.06 -9.57 0.89
CA HIS A 218 8.57 -8.52 1.78
C HIS A 218 7.75 -7.24 1.74
N GLY A 219 6.82 -7.09 0.80
CA GLY A 219 5.94 -5.94 0.66
C GLY A 219 4.49 -6.21 1.06
N SER A 220 3.62 -5.28 0.75
CA SER A 220 2.18 -5.38 1.01
C SER A 220 1.33 -5.55 -0.24
N HIS A 221 1.90 -5.33 -1.41
CA HIS A 221 1.18 -5.32 -2.67
C HIS A 221 1.22 -6.68 -3.38
N TRP A 222 0.28 -6.88 -4.27
CA TRP A 222 0.46 -7.86 -5.33
C TRP A 222 1.65 -7.48 -6.23
N ASN A 223 2.16 -8.44 -6.96
CA ASN A 223 3.13 -8.22 -8.04
C ASN A 223 2.43 -8.34 -9.40
N GLY A 224 3.18 -8.41 -10.49
CA GLY A 224 2.62 -8.55 -11.82
C GLY A 224 1.77 -9.82 -12.01
N ASN A 225 2.03 -10.95 -11.31
CA ASN A 225 1.18 -12.15 -11.37
C ASN A 225 -0.20 -11.88 -10.76
N GLY A 226 -0.24 -11.27 -9.57
CA GLY A 226 -1.49 -10.89 -8.91
C GLY A 226 -2.24 -9.83 -9.70
N ALA A 227 -1.52 -8.83 -10.24
CA ALA A 227 -2.10 -7.81 -11.10
C ALA A 227 -2.70 -8.41 -12.38
N ARG A 228 -2.07 -9.42 -12.99
CA ARG A 228 -2.60 -10.13 -14.17
C ARG A 228 -3.92 -10.82 -13.84
N ALA A 229 -3.98 -11.56 -12.74
CA ALA A 229 -5.22 -12.21 -12.31
C ALA A 229 -6.35 -11.21 -12.05
N ALA A 230 -6.02 -10.09 -11.41
CA ALA A 230 -6.96 -8.98 -11.16
C ALA A 230 -7.41 -8.32 -12.48
N TYR A 231 -6.48 -8.03 -13.39
CA TYR A 231 -6.76 -7.46 -14.70
C TYR A 231 -7.73 -8.33 -15.50
N THR A 232 -7.48 -9.65 -15.58
CA THR A 232 -8.38 -10.58 -16.28
C THR A 232 -9.80 -10.50 -15.72
N ALA A 233 -9.96 -10.59 -14.40
CA ALA A 233 -11.27 -10.52 -13.76
C ALA A 233 -11.99 -9.18 -13.98
N ILE A 234 -11.25 -8.07 -13.95
CA ILE A 234 -11.78 -6.73 -14.25
C ILE A 234 -12.23 -6.65 -15.70
N MET A 235 -11.40 -7.12 -16.64
CA MET A 235 -11.73 -7.06 -18.08
C MET A 235 -12.90 -7.96 -18.44
N ASP A 236 -13.03 -9.15 -17.83
CA ASP A 236 -14.20 -10.02 -17.99
C ASP A 236 -15.50 -9.29 -17.57
N ARG A 237 -15.43 -8.56 -16.43
CA ARG A 237 -16.57 -7.77 -15.94
C ARG A 237 -16.89 -6.58 -16.85
N VAL A 238 -15.85 -5.90 -17.36
CA VAL A 238 -16.00 -4.77 -18.29
C VAL A 238 -16.59 -5.25 -19.62
N GLN A 239 -16.10 -6.37 -20.19
CA GLN A 239 -16.61 -6.90 -21.44
C GLN A 239 -18.09 -7.33 -21.38
N ALA A 240 -18.56 -7.75 -20.23
CA ALA A 240 -19.99 -8.06 -20.04
C ALA A 240 -20.88 -6.83 -20.28
N ARG A 241 -20.37 -5.61 -20.06
CA ARG A 241 -21.09 -4.36 -20.26
C ARG A 241 -20.69 -3.63 -21.54
N PHE A 242 -19.41 -3.73 -21.93
CA PHE A 242 -18.79 -3.11 -23.11
C PHE A 242 -18.13 -4.18 -23.98
N PRO A 243 -18.91 -4.95 -24.76
CA PRO A 243 -18.39 -6.11 -25.52
C PRO A 243 -17.32 -5.77 -26.55
N GLU A 244 -17.26 -4.52 -27.01
CA GLU A 244 -16.24 -4.04 -27.94
C GLU A 244 -14.87 -3.89 -27.30
N THR A 245 -14.79 -3.78 -25.94
CA THR A 245 -13.52 -3.63 -25.23
C THR A 245 -12.69 -4.92 -25.36
N ARG A 246 -11.44 -4.78 -25.76
CA ARG A 246 -10.56 -5.94 -25.97
C ARG A 246 -9.49 -5.99 -24.89
N PRO A 247 -9.47 -7.03 -24.04
CA PRO A 247 -8.36 -7.27 -23.13
C PRO A 247 -7.08 -7.55 -23.92
N LEU A 248 -5.93 -7.35 -23.30
CA LEU A 248 -4.67 -7.84 -23.82
C LEU A 248 -4.63 -9.38 -23.73
N LEU A 249 -4.16 -10.01 -24.77
CA LEU A 249 -3.88 -11.44 -24.78
C LEU A 249 -2.67 -11.73 -23.90
N GLU A 250 -2.54 -12.95 -23.41
CA GLU A 250 -1.38 -13.35 -22.62
C GLU A 250 -0.06 -13.20 -23.40
N SER A 251 -0.10 -13.45 -24.70
CA SER A 251 1.02 -13.25 -25.62
C SER A 251 1.42 -11.79 -25.84
N GLU A 252 0.54 -10.87 -25.48
CA GLU A 252 0.81 -9.41 -25.55
C GLU A 252 1.34 -8.85 -24.23
N LEU A 253 1.47 -9.70 -23.19
CA LEU A 253 1.92 -9.30 -21.86
C LEU A 253 3.35 -9.74 -21.62
N ALA A 254 4.18 -8.84 -21.14
CA ALA A 254 5.55 -9.08 -20.76
C ALA A 254 5.81 -8.70 -19.29
N ARG A 255 6.90 -9.24 -18.76
CA ARG A 255 7.39 -8.91 -17.42
C ARG A 255 8.42 -7.79 -17.49
N LEU A 256 8.08 -6.62 -16.92
CA LEU A 256 9.04 -5.55 -16.70
C LEU A 256 9.55 -5.62 -15.27
N TYR A 257 10.81 -5.98 -15.09
CA TYR A 257 11.41 -6.04 -13.77
C TYR A 257 11.83 -4.66 -13.28
N ASN A 258 11.42 -4.33 -12.06
CA ASN A 258 11.88 -3.12 -11.39
C ASN A 258 13.41 -3.20 -11.18
N GLN A 259 14.12 -2.17 -11.62
CA GLN A 259 15.58 -2.04 -11.40
C GLN A 259 15.91 -1.61 -9.96
N GLY A 260 14.93 -1.12 -9.22
CA GLY A 260 15.05 -0.73 -7.81
C GLY A 260 14.87 -1.90 -6.84
N ARG A 261 14.63 -1.55 -5.58
CA ARG A 261 14.49 -2.50 -4.48
C ARG A 261 13.07 -3.11 -4.37
N GLY A 262 12.16 -2.69 -5.23
CA GLY A 262 10.78 -3.17 -5.25
C GLY A 262 9.96 -2.76 -4.02
N ASP A 263 8.74 -3.32 -3.92
CA ASP A 263 7.88 -3.18 -2.75
C ASP A 263 8.44 -3.99 -1.59
N THR A 264 9.14 -3.33 -0.66
CA THR A 264 9.72 -3.99 0.50
C THR A 264 9.65 -3.15 1.78
N TRP A 265 9.16 -3.76 2.83
CA TRP A 265 9.24 -3.23 4.19
C TRP A 265 10.69 -3.19 4.71
N GLY A 266 11.60 -3.86 4.03
CA GLY A 266 13.02 -3.83 4.36
C GLY A 266 13.60 -2.43 4.38
N ALA A 267 13.12 -1.52 3.52
CA ALA A 267 13.55 -0.13 3.53
C ALA A 267 13.17 0.56 4.85
N HIS A 268 11.94 0.35 5.34
CA HIS A 268 11.46 0.91 6.61
C HIS A 268 12.16 0.35 7.84
N LEU A 269 12.77 -0.82 7.68
CA LEU A 269 13.57 -1.48 8.70
C LEU A 269 15.06 -1.19 8.62
N TYR A 270 15.51 -0.34 7.68
CA TYR A 270 16.94 -0.16 7.38
C TYR A 270 17.64 -1.47 6.96
N LEU A 271 16.88 -2.43 6.42
CA LEU A 271 17.34 -3.77 6.00
C LEU A 271 17.07 -4.04 4.51
N ALA A 272 16.93 -3.01 3.70
CA ALA A 272 16.52 -3.14 2.30
C ALA A 272 17.48 -4.00 1.44
N ASP A 273 18.75 -4.08 1.80
CA ASP A 273 19.75 -4.92 1.17
C ASP A 273 19.69 -6.39 1.60
N LEU A 274 19.09 -6.66 2.79
CA LEU A 274 18.95 -8.00 3.36
C LEU A 274 17.55 -8.58 3.11
N LEU A 275 16.55 -7.72 2.96
CA LEU A 275 15.15 -8.08 2.70
C LEU A 275 14.77 -7.59 1.30
N PHE A 276 15.57 -7.96 0.32
CA PHE A 276 15.37 -7.62 -1.08
C PHE A 276 14.51 -8.68 -1.75
N GLN A 277 13.57 -8.23 -2.60
CA GLN A 277 12.86 -9.07 -3.53
C GLN A 277 12.76 -8.36 -4.87
N ARG A 278 13.08 -9.06 -5.95
CA ARG A 278 12.89 -8.54 -7.29
C ARG A 278 11.41 -8.46 -7.59
N GLU A 279 10.94 -7.26 -7.90
CA GLU A 279 9.57 -6.99 -8.25
C GLU A 279 9.43 -6.84 -9.76
N TRP A 280 8.29 -7.18 -10.31
CA TRP A 280 7.99 -6.97 -11.70
C TRP A 280 6.55 -6.50 -11.90
N PHE A 281 6.36 -5.77 -12.99
CA PHE A 281 5.08 -5.24 -13.42
C PHE A 281 4.66 -5.91 -14.72
N MET A 282 3.37 -6.02 -14.94
CA MET A 282 2.78 -6.44 -16.18
C MET A 282 2.76 -5.26 -17.15
N VAL A 283 3.37 -5.42 -18.32
CA VAL A 283 3.43 -4.41 -19.37
C VAL A 283 3.11 -5.05 -20.71
N HIS A 284 2.85 -4.25 -21.73
CA HIS A 284 2.69 -4.74 -23.09
C HIS A 284 4.04 -5.26 -23.64
N GLU A 285 4.01 -6.40 -24.35
CA GLU A 285 5.17 -6.93 -25.05
C GLU A 285 5.71 -5.92 -26.06
N GLY A 286 7.01 -5.71 -26.06
CA GLY A 286 7.67 -4.67 -26.86
C GLY A 286 7.54 -3.24 -26.34
N GLY A 287 7.00 -3.08 -25.12
CA GLY A 287 6.85 -1.80 -24.43
C GLY A 287 5.50 -1.11 -24.63
N PRO A 288 5.28 0.02 -23.93
CA PRO A 288 4.03 0.76 -24.00
C PRO A 288 3.73 1.25 -25.43
N ARG A 289 2.49 1.06 -25.86
CA ARG A 289 1.97 1.53 -27.17
C ARG A 289 0.92 2.64 -27.01
N HIS A 290 0.61 3.01 -25.76
CA HIS A 290 -0.24 4.15 -25.43
C HIS A 290 0.61 5.42 -25.29
N GLU A 291 0.00 6.55 -25.55
CA GLU A 291 0.56 7.87 -25.29
C GLU A 291 0.28 8.27 -23.84
N VAL A 292 1.26 8.82 -23.15
CA VAL A 292 1.08 9.42 -21.82
C VAL A 292 0.89 10.92 -21.97
N LEU A 293 -0.35 11.40 -21.81
CA LEU A 293 -0.69 12.81 -21.91
C LEU A 293 -0.30 13.59 -20.65
N THR A 294 -0.45 12.96 -19.50
CA THR A 294 -0.07 13.52 -18.19
C THR A 294 0.46 12.39 -17.35
N SER A 295 1.64 12.55 -16.76
CA SER A 295 2.21 11.59 -15.82
C SER A 295 2.11 12.13 -14.42
N GLY A 296 1.31 11.46 -13.60
CA GLY A 296 1.15 11.72 -12.18
C GLY A 296 1.88 10.69 -11.33
N ASN A 297 1.95 10.99 -10.05
CA ASN A 297 2.45 10.09 -9.02
C ASN A 297 1.58 10.25 -7.77
N GLU A 298 1.95 9.60 -6.67
CA GLU A 298 1.25 9.70 -5.38
C GLU A 298 1.02 11.15 -4.90
N ARG A 299 1.84 12.11 -5.32
CA ARG A 299 1.70 13.53 -4.94
C ARG A 299 0.78 14.30 -5.88
N THR A 300 0.87 14.06 -7.19
CA THR A 300 0.06 14.74 -8.22
C THR A 300 -1.26 14.02 -8.46
N GLY A 301 -1.34 12.74 -8.10
CA GLY A 301 -2.56 11.95 -8.08
C GLY A 301 -3.22 11.71 -9.43
N LEU A 302 -2.63 12.10 -10.57
CA LEU A 302 -3.30 12.04 -11.87
C LEU A 302 -2.37 11.60 -13.00
N THR A 303 -2.76 10.52 -13.69
CA THR A 303 -2.14 10.11 -14.96
C THR A 303 -3.20 9.96 -16.04
N ARG A 304 -2.98 10.54 -17.21
CA ARG A 304 -3.84 10.39 -18.38
C ARG A 304 -3.09 9.69 -19.50
N THR A 305 -3.76 8.75 -20.14
CA THR A 305 -3.21 8.00 -21.28
C THR A 305 -4.20 7.95 -22.42
N ARG A 306 -3.70 7.79 -23.65
CA ARG A 306 -4.49 7.60 -24.86
C ARG A 306 -3.94 6.48 -25.70
N LYS A 307 -4.82 5.65 -26.23
CA LYS A 307 -4.51 4.55 -27.14
C LYS A 307 -5.33 4.67 -28.42
N HIS A 308 -4.71 5.18 -29.46
CA HIS A 308 -5.39 5.34 -30.75
C HIS A 308 -5.86 4.03 -31.34
N GLY A 309 -7.07 4.04 -31.92
CA GLY A 309 -7.67 2.88 -32.60
C GLY A 309 -8.12 1.76 -31.64
N ARG A 310 -8.10 1.97 -30.33
CA ARG A 310 -8.63 1.01 -29.36
C ARG A 310 -10.14 1.26 -29.18
N PRO A 311 -11.00 0.22 -29.38
CA PRO A 311 -12.42 0.34 -29.09
C PRO A 311 -12.69 0.22 -27.57
N GLY A 312 -13.80 0.75 -27.13
CA GLY A 312 -14.25 0.66 -25.74
C GLY A 312 -14.56 2.04 -25.14
N PRO A 313 -15.00 2.06 -23.87
CA PRO A 313 -15.35 3.28 -23.17
C PRO A 313 -14.11 4.08 -22.75
N ARG A 314 -14.28 5.39 -22.54
CA ARG A 314 -13.30 6.21 -21.80
C ARG A 314 -13.33 5.79 -20.35
N LEU A 315 -12.17 5.36 -19.83
CA LEU A 315 -12.00 4.82 -18.48
C LEU A 315 -11.51 5.87 -17.50
N MET A 316 -12.08 5.89 -16.30
CA MET A 316 -11.52 6.57 -15.14
C MET A 316 -11.37 5.60 -13.98
N VAL A 317 -10.19 5.57 -13.34
CA VAL A 317 -9.89 4.70 -12.21
C VAL A 317 -9.48 5.52 -11.00
N PHE A 318 -10.30 5.51 -9.96
CA PHE A 318 -9.87 5.92 -8.62
C PHE A 318 -9.20 4.75 -7.94
N HIS A 319 -8.01 4.93 -7.41
CA HIS A 319 -7.26 3.81 -6.85
C HIS A 319 -6.36 4.20 -5.68
N ASP A 320 -6.00 3.21 -4.88
CA ASP A 320 -4.92 3.29 -3.91
C ASP A 320 -3.59 2.77 -4.50
N SER A 321 -2.65 2.42 -3.64
CA SER A 321 -1.33 1.91 -4.03
C SER A 321 -1.32 0.59 -4.82
N PHE A 322 -2.47 -0.09 -4.96
CA PHE A 322 -2.61 -1.30 -5.80
C PHE A 322 -2.81 -0.97 -7.29
N GLY A 323 -3.35 0.21 -7.60
CA GLY A 323 -3.65 0.65 -8.97
C GLY A 323 -2.45 0.69 -9.93
N PRO A 324 -1.27 1.18 -9.53
CA PRO A 324 -0.12 1.28 -10.43
C PRO A 324 0.27 -0.03 -11.12
N TYR A 325 0.02 -1.18 -10.51
CA TYR A 325 0.30 -2.49 -11.09
C TYR A 325 -0.62 -2.87 -12.26
N LEU A 326 -1.80 -2.25 -12.34
CA LEU A 326 -2.78 -2.46 -13.40
C LEU A 326 -2.70 -1.37 -14.48
N GLN A 327 -2.13 -0.22 -14.17
CA GLN A 327 -2.18 0.98 -14.99
C GLN A 327 -1.69 0.74 -16.42
N GLY A 328 -0.55 0.04 -16.59
CA GLY A 328 0.01 -0.23 -17.91
C GLY A 328 -0.92 -1.05 -18.80
N ALA A 329 -1.49 -2.15 -18.27
CA ALA A 329 -2.39 -3.00 -19.03
C ALA A 329 -3.75 -2.33 -19.32
N LEU A 330 -4.30 -1.60 -18.36
CA LEU A 330 -5.53 -0.85 -18.58
C LEU A 330 -5.34 0.27 -19.61
N ALA A 331 -4.21 1.00 -19.56
CA ALA A 331 -3.87 2.03 -20.55
C ALA A 331 -3.80 1.49 -21.99
N GLU A 332 -3.41 0.22 -22.16
CA GLU A 332 -3.38 -0.46 -23.47
C GLU A 332 -4.75 -0.98 -23.90
N SER A 333 -5.69 -1.16 -22.98
CA SER A 333 -7.00 -1.78 -23.24
C SER A 333 -8.10 -0.81 -23.57
N PHE A 334 -7.94 0.48 -23.24
CA PHE A 334 -8.95 1.52 -23.42
C PHE A 334 -8.48 2.66 -24.35
N PRO A 335 -9.40 3.31 -25.09
CA PRO A 335 -9.04 4.43 -25.95
C PRO A 335 -8.47 5.63 -25.19
N GLU A 336 -9.02 5.91 -24.03
CA GLU A 336 -8.53 6.91 -23.08
C GLU A 336 -8.69 6.35 -21.67
N ALA A 337 -7.67 6.54 -20.82
CA ALA A 337 -7.74 6.15 -19.43
C ALA A 337 -7.14 7.22 -18.51
N THR A 338 -7.89 7.59 -17.49
CA THR A 338 -7.49 8.53 -16.44
C THR A 338 -7.36 7.78 -15.11
N PHE A 339 -6.17 7.77 -14.56
CA PHE A 339 -5.87 7.14 -13.27
C PHE A 339 -5.71 8.20 -12.20
N VAL A 340 -6.45 8.07 -11.10
CA VAL A 340 -6.48 9.02 -10.01
C VAL A 340 -6.08 8.33 -8.71
N TRP A 341 -4.87 8.62 -8.24
CA TRP A 341 -4.39 8.07 -6.98
C TRP A 341 -4.93 8.86 -5.80
N GLN A 342 -6.15 8.56 -5.42
CA GLN A 342 -6.80 9.15 -4.23
C GLN A 342 -7.89 8.23 -3.70
N LYS A 343 -8.17 8.34 -2.39
CA LYS A 343 -9.19 7.54 -1.71
C LYS A 343 -10.59 8.14 -1.83
N ARG A 344 -10.71 9.44 -2.04
CA ARG A 344 -11.99 10.14 -2.07
C ARG A 344 -12.55 10.17 -3.48
N PHE A 345 -13.84 9.90 -3.59
CA PHE A 345 -14.55 10.04 -4.85
C PHE A 345 -14.69 11.53 -5.21
N ASP A 346 -14.29 11.91 -6.42
CA ASP A 346 -14.19 13.30 -6.89
C ASP A 346 -15.18 13.53 -8.06
N ARG A 347 -16.32 14.12 -7.75
CA ARG A 347 -17.37 14.40 -8.72
C ARG A 347 -16.95 15.45 -9.74
N GLU A 348 -16.23 16.50 -9.33
CA GLU A 348 -15.78 17.56 -10.25
C GLU A 348 -14.86 16.96 -11.31
N ARG A 349 -13.94 16.11 -10.89
CA ARG A 349 -13.03 15.41 -11.80
C ARG A 349 -13.76 14.48 -12.77
N VAL A 350 -14.78 13.76 -12.32
CA VAL A 350 -15.62 12.95 -13.23
C VAL A 350 -16.29 13.81 -14.29
N LEU A 351 -16.83 14.97 -13.91
CA LEU A 351 -17.45 15.90 -14.84
C LEU A 351 -16.46 16.48 -15.84
N ASP A 352 -15.23 16.77 -15.42
CA ASP A 352 -14.16 17.30 -16.28
C ASP A 352 -13.67 16.25 -17.29
N GLU A 353 -13.41 15.01 -16.83
CA GLU A 353 -12.86 13.92 -17.66
C GLU A 353 -13.93 13.23 -18.52
N ARG A 354 -15.20 13.31 -18.15
CA ARG A 354 -16.34 12.71 -18.87
C ARG A 354 -16.12 11.25 -19.26
N PRO A 355 -15.78 10.36 -18.30
CA PRO A 355 -15.61 8.94 -18.60
C PRO A 355 -16.96 8.31 -18.96
N GLU A 356 -16.92 7.11 -19.54
CA GLU A 356 -18.09 6.25 -19.75
C GLU A 356 -18.10 5.07 -18.76
N LEU A 357 -16.92 4.81 -18.18
CA LEU A 357 -16.73 3.80 -17.14
C LEU A 357 -15.87 4.38 -16.00
N VAL A 358 -16.38 4.33 -14.78
CA VAL A 358 -15.65 4.65 -13.56
C VAL A 358 -15.41 3.36 -12.77
N ILE A 359 -14.14 3.08 -12.47
CA ILE A 359 -13.72 2.01 -11.58
C ILE A 359 -13.18 2.62 -10.28
N GLU A 360 -13.69 2.19 -9.14
CA GLU A 360 -13.02 2.39 -7.85
C GLU A 360 -12.32 1.11 -7.44
N LEU A 361 -10.99 1.12 -7.39
CA LEU A 361 -10.15 -0.02 -7.05
C LEU A 361 -9.42 0.23 -5.73
N PHE A 362 -9.81 -0.46 -4.68
CA PHE A 362 -9.20 -0.32 -3.36
C PHE A 362 -8.92 -1.67 -2.71
N VAL A 363 -7.89 -1.70 -1.88
CA VAL A 363 -7.54 -2.91 -1.14
C VAL A 363 -8.49 -3.15 0.05
N GLU A 364 -8.78 -4.41 0.34
CA GLU A 364 -9.74 -4.88 1.35
C GLU A 364 -9.61 -4.20 2.73
N ARG A 365 -8.37 -3.90 3.17
CA ARG A 365 -8.15 -3.21 4.47
C ARG A 365 -8.71 -1.80 4.52
N GLN A 366 -8.92 -1.15 3.38
CA GLN A 366 -9.51 0.18 3.33
C GLN A 366 -10.97 0.19 3.81
N LEU A 367 -11.64 -0.94 3.81
CA LEU A 367 -12.97 -1.07 4.40
C LEU A 367 -13.00 -0.80 5.92
N ALA A 368 -11.85 -0.75 6.58
CA ALA A 368 -11.73 -0.36 7.99
C ALA A 368 -11.62 1.17 8.19
N SER A 369 -11.55 1.95 7.11
CA SER A 369 -11.47 3.42 7.12
C SER A 369 -12.75 4.03 6.53
N SER A 370 -13.15 5.18 7.07
CA SER A 370 -14.23 5.99 6.48
C SER A 370 -13.74 7.00 5.42
N ASP A 371 -12.44 7.04 5.14
CA ASP A 371 -11.85 8.02 4.20
C ASP A 371 -12.46 7.95 2.80
N HIS A 372 -12.87 6.74 2.37
CA HIS A 372 -13.52 6.50 1.09
C HIS A 372 -14.97 7.00 1.03
N LEU A 373 -15.61 7.17 2.19
CA LEU A 373 -17.02 7.53 2.29
C LEU A 373 -17.24 9.05 2.23
N VAL A 374 -16.17 9.82 2.39
CA VAL A 374 -16.23 11.28 2.31
C VAL A 374 -16.09 11.70 0.85
N ALA A 375 -17.06 12.45 0.31
CA ALA A 375 -16.91 13.09 -0.99
C ALA A 375 -15.75 14.10 -0.95
N ALA A 376 -14.96 14.17 -2.03
CA ALA A 376 -14.01 15.25 -2.21
C ALA A 376 -14.80 16.55 -2.41
N GLY A 377 -14.61 17.52 -1.52
CA GLY A 377 -15.26 18.83 -1.62
C GLY A 377 -16.45 19.01 -0.65
N ARG A 378 -16.19 19.25 0.59
CA ARG A 378 -16.84 20.17 1.53
C ARG A 378 -15.78 20.90 2.30
#